data_62ba7c1c22c1892b47a0f7c7a4b1f45b
#
_entry.id   62ba7c1c22c1892b47a0f7c7a4b1f45b
#
_cell.length_a   1.000
_cell.length_b   1.000
_cell.length_c   1.000
_cell.angle_alpha   90.00
_cell.angle_beta   90.00
_cell.angle_gamma   90.00
#
_symmetry.space_group_name_H-M   'P 1'
#
loop_
_entity.id
_entity.type
_entity.pdbx_description
1 polymer ?
#
loop_
_entity_poly.entity_id
_entity_poly.type
_entity_poly.pdbx_seq_one_letter_code
_entity_poly.pdbx_strand_id
1 'polypeptide(L)'
;MIESEIRTLPVYRGGKILGFVTEEDVIHGAVQGKWSRTKVEEIMTKRPLVVEDDESVGRMLSLFREYDVSHAPVVSRGKLVGLVSIRDIIEHVLQPRQRQTVGEMVGWKIRRPSASVKHIMSQPVITVLPTDTLRRATEQMKRFDISSLVIASDGRPVGIVTKRDFLESIAQMEQVERRLAIQFSVRNVNMDAIQRSSIIDDFQSLVRRYEETLEAGTLFVYMKRHGENHKGRQLIHCRLQLRTQKGAFFSNSEGWNVGETFRLALDRLDRQLLRSKELEYDPKYTQMYLQRIGFPLTEL
;
A
#
# COMPACT_ATOMS: atom_id res chain seq x y z
N MET A 1 -6.56 6.36 -4.91
CA MET A 1 -5.75 6.20 -6.13
C MET A 1 -6.03 4.86 -6.79
N ILE A 2 -5.72 3.73 -6.19
CA ILE A 2 -5.87 2.40 -6.82
C ILE A 2 -7.34 2.09 -7.12
N GLU A 3 -8.21 2.09 -6.11
CA GLU A 3 -9.63 1.73 -6.25
C GLU A 3 -10.44 2.66 -7.17
N SER A 4 -10.05 3.93 -7.23
CA SER A 4 -10.78 4.96 -7.99
C SER A 4 -10.08 5.34 -9.29
N GLU A 5 -8.98 4.70 -9.64
CA GLU A 5 -8.14 4.98 -10.81
C GLU A 5 -7.71 6.46 -10.93
N ILE A 6 -7.68 7.17 -9.81
CA ILE A 6 -7.30 8.58 -9.74
C ILE A 6 -5.79 8.68 -9.53
N ARG A 7 -5.10 9.38 -10.42
CA ARG A 7 -3.64 9.56 -10.40
C ARG A 7 -3.16 10.72 -9.53
N THR A 8 -4.07 11.62 -9.13
CA THR A 8 -3.74 12.83 -8.38
C THR A 8 -4.82 13.13 -7.37
N LEU A 9 -4.43 13.35 -6.11
CA LEU A 9 -5.35 13.68 -5.01
C LEU A 9 -5.11 15.12 -4.54
N PRO A 10 -6.16 15.97 -4.41
CA PRO A 10 -6.02 17.28 -3.81
C PRO A 10 -5.87 17.18 -2.28
N VAL A 11 -5.00 18.02 -1.72
CA VAL A 11 -4.77 18.14 -0.27
C VAL A 11 -5.45 19.40 0.24
N TYR A 12 -6.28 19.24 1.28
CA TYR A 12 -7.04 20.35 1.87
C TYR A 12 -6.64 20.62 3.31
N ARG A 13 -6.66 21.89 3.70
CA ARG A 13 -6.62 22.33 5.09
C ARG A 13 -7.58 23.51 5.28
N GLY A 14 -8.52 23.37 6.23
CA GLY A 14 -9.50 24.43 6.51
C GLY A 14 -10.34 24.86 5.30
N GLY A 15 -10.72 23.93 4.41
CA GLY A 15 -11.49 24.18 3.20
C GLY A 15 -10.71 24.77 2.03
N LYS A 16 -9.39 25.02 2.18
CA LYS A 16 -8.52 25.51 1.10
C LYS A 16 -7.64 24.39 0.55
N ILE A 17 -7.46 24.35 -0.77
CA ILE A 17 -6.52 23.45 -1.43
C ILE A 17 -5.11 23.93 -1.10
N LEU A 18 -4.27 23.04 -0.53
CA LEU A 18 -2.86 23.27 -0.26
C LEU A 18 -1.95 22.83 -1.41
N GLY A 19 -2.38 21.83 -2.17
CA GLY A 19 -1.60 21.23 -3.25
C GLY A 19 -2.19 19.92 -3.70
N PHE A 20 -1.39 19.17 -4.42
CA PHE A 20 -1.77 17.86 -4.96
C PHE A 20 -0.73 16.83 -4.61
N VAL A 21 -1.15 15.57 -4.39
CA VAL A 21 -0.30 14.40 -4.23
C VAL A 21 -0.51 13.50 -5.44
N THR A 22 0.55 13.19 -6.14
CA THR A 22 0.55 12.33 -7.33
C THR A 22 0.96 10.89 -7.00
N GLU A 23 0.76 9.96 -7.94
CA GLU A 23 1.29 8.59 -7.84
C GLU A 23 2.81 8.59 -7.57
N GLU A 24 3.54 9.50 -8.22
CA GLU A 24 4.99 9.62 -8.08
C GLU A 24 5.40 10.07 -6.69
N ASP A 25 4.67 11.00 -6.08
CA ASP A 25 4.94 11.47 -4.73
C ASP A 25 4.79 10.33 -3.71
N VAL A 26 3.75 9.50 -3.87
CA VAL A 26 3.51 8.33 -3.02
C VAL A 26 4.63 7.31 -3.17
N ILE A 27 4.97 6.93 -4.42
CA ILE A 27 6.04 5.98 -4.71
C ILE A 27 7.38 6.52 -4.18
N HIS A 28 7.67 7.80 -4.39
CA HIS A 28 8.91 8.43 -3.92
C HIS A 28 9.01 8.45 -2.39
N GLY A 29 7.91 8.72 -1.71
CA GLY A 29 7.83 8.64 -0.24
C GLY A 29 8.14 7.24 0.30
N ALA A 30 7.62 6.19 -0.36
CA ALA A 30 7.85 4.81 0.03
C ALA A 30 9.29 4.32 -0.18
N VAL A 31 10.05 4.91 -1.11
CA VAL A 31 11.46 4.57 -1.37
C VAL A 31 12.37 4.81 -0.15
N GLN A 32 11.98 5.62 0.80
CA GLN A 32 12.71 5.84 2.04
C GLN A 32 12.60 4.67 3.05
N GLY A 33 11.59 3.80 2.90
CA GLY A 33 11.28 2.72 3.82
C GLY A 33 11.85 1.34 3.43
N LYS A 34 11.48 0.33 4.20
CA LYS A 34 11.84 -1.10 3.97
C LYS A 34 11.37 -1.59 2.60
N TRP A 35 10.23 -1.11 2.14
CA TRP A 35 9.64 -1.44 0.84
C TRP A 35 10.62 -1.34 -0.32
N SER A 36 11.48 -0.34 -0.29
CA SER A 36 12.44 -0.11 -1.37
C SER A 36 13.48 -1.21 -1.56
N ARG A 37 13.66 -2.09 -0.56
CA ARG A 37 14.60 -3.23 -0.58
C ARG A 37 13.97 -4.50 -1.13
N THR A 38 12.64 -4.55 -1.26
CA THR A 38 11.90 -5.65 -1.88
C THR A 38 12.39 -5.84 -3.30
N LYS A 39 12.44 -7.08 -3.77
CA LYS A 39 12.87 -7.39 -5.14
C LYS A 39 11.72 -7.18 -6.12
N VAL A 40 12.06 -6.80 -7.35
CA VAL A 40 11.08 -6.57 -8.41
C VAL A 40 10.27 -7.83 -8.71
N GLU A 41 10.88 -9.01 -8.63
CA GLU A 41 10.20 -10.31 -8.85
C GLU A 41 9.03 -10.59 -7.91
N GLU A 42 8.96 -9.90 -6.76
CA GLU A 42 7.89 -10.08 -5.76
C GLU A 42 6.60 -9.36 -6.15
N ILE A 43 6.71 -8.26 -6.93
CA ILE A 43 5.55 -7.44 -7.32
C ILE A 43 5.26 -7.43 -8.81
N MET A 44 6.19 -7.88 -9.67
CA MET A 44 6.01 -7.84 -11.12
C MET A 44 4.86 -8.74 -11.60
N THR A 45 4.18 -8.34 -12.63
CA THR A 45 3.32 -9.24 -13.41
C THR A 45 4.21 -10.24 -14.13
N LYS A 46 4.16 -11.51 -13.69
CA LYS A 46 4.90 -12.61 -14.29
C LYS A 46 4.21 -13.05 -15.58
N ARG A 47 5.00 -13.49 -16.59
CA ARG A 47 4.51 -13.89 -17.90
C ARG A 47 3.63 -12.81 -18.54
N PRO A 48 4.21 -11.61 -18.81
CA PRO A 48 3.45 -10.52 -19.41
C PRO A 48 2.92 -10.91 -20.79
N LEU A 49 1.86 -10.23 -21.23
CA LEU A 49 1.46 -10.31 -22.63
C LEU A 49 2.62 -9.82 -23.50
N VAL A 50 3.10 -10.67 -24.39
CA VAL A 50 4.21 -10.38 -25.32
C VAL A 50 3.66 -10.41 -26.75
N VAL A 51 4.12 -9.51 -27.60
CA VAL A 51 3.75 -9.45 -29.01
C VAL A 51 4.98 -9.56 -29.90
N GLU A 52 4.84 -10.21 -31.06
CA GLU A 52 5.92 -10.25 -32.06
C GLU A 52 6.01 -8.90 -32.79
N ASP A 53 7.19 -8.54 -33.26
CA ASP A 53 7.47 -7.23 -33.86
C ASP A 53 6.75 -7.00 -35.20
N ASP A 54 6.35 -8.06 -35.88
CA ASP A 54 5.56 -8.07 -37.11
C ASP A 54 4.04 -8.07 -36.90
N GLU A 55 3.57 -8.22 -35.65
CA GLU A 55 2.15 -8.21 -35.32
C GLU A 55 1.49 -6.87 -35.72
N SER A 56 0.21 -6.93 -36.14
CA SER A 56 -0.51 -5.74 -36.54
C SER A 56 -1.00 -4.92 -35.34
N VAL A 57 -1.00 -3.60 -35.48
CA VAL A 57 -1.54 -2.67 -34.48
C VAL A 57 -3.00 -2.98 -34.15
N GLY A 58 -3.79 -3.40 -35.15
CA GLY A 58 -5.19 -3.78 -34.96
C GLY A 58 -5.34 -5.00 -34.04
N ARG A 59 -4.53 -6.04 -34.26
CA ARG A 59 -4.52 -7.23 -33.40
C ARG A 59 -4.05 -6.88 -31.99
N MET A 60 -3.02 -6.07 -31.88
CA MET A 60 -2.51 -5.61 -30.59
C MET A 60 -3.55 -4.83 -29.79
N LEU A 61 -4.33 -3.94 -30.42
CA LEU A 61 -5.44 -3.24 -29.74
C LEU A 61 -6.50 -4.21 -29.21
N SER A 62 -6.77 -5.28 -29.97
CA SER A 62 -7.69 -6.34 -29.52
C SER A 62 -7.13 -7.07 -28.29
N LEU A 63 -5.84 -7.39 -28.29
CA LEU A 63 -5.16 -8.04 -27.17
C LEU A 63 -5.14 -7.13 -25.92
N PHE A 64 -4.90 -5.83 -26.08
CA PHE A 64 -4.95 -4.89 -24.94
C PHE A 64 -6.32 -4.83 -24.28
N ARG A 65 -7.40 -4.89 -25.05
CA ARG A 65 -8.77 -4.95 -24.52
C ARG A 65 -9.11 -6.30 -23.91
N GLU A 66 -8.69 -7.39 -24.54
CA GLU A 66 -8.95 -8.75 -24.10
C GLU A 66 -8.28 -9.05 -22.76
N TYR A 67 -7.04 -8.59 -22.58
CA TYR A 67 -6.22 -8.85 -21.39
C TYR A 67 -6.21 -7.69 -20.37
N ASP A 68 -6.95 -6.60 -20.65
CA ASP A 68 -7.01 -5.39 -19.82
C ASP A 68 -5.62 -4.84 -19.47
N VAL A 69 -4.72 -4.78 -20.45
CA VAL A 69 -3.35 -4.26 -20.29
C VAL A 69 -3.12 -3.05 -21.17
N SER A 70 -2.21 -2.18 -20.73
CA SER A 70 -1.85 -0.95 -21.43
C SER A 70 -0.44 -0.93 -22.00
N HIS A 71 0.35 -1.96 -21.73
CA HIS A 71 1.74 -2.10 -22.15
C HIS A 71 2.04 -3.54 -22.51
N ALA A 72 2.82 -3.77 -23.56
CA ALA A 72 3.28 -5.10 -23.94
C ALA A 72 4.74 -5.05 -24.43
N PRO A 73 5.64 -5.89 -23.89
CA PRO A 73 6.94 -6.12 -24.46
C PRO A 73 6.83 -6.66 -25.89
N VAL A 74 7.65 -6.12 -26.77
CA VAL A 74 7.72 -6.58 -28.18
C VAL A 74 8.97 -7.44 -28.31
N VAL A 75 8.80 -8.61 -28.92
CA VAL A 75 9.89 -9.54 -29.17
C VAL A 75 10.07 -9.79 -30.65
N SER A 76 11.29 -10.16 -31.03
CA SER A 76 11.60 -10.73 -32.31
C SER A 76 12.39 -12.01 -32.09
N ARG A 77 11.87 -13.13 -32.55
CA ARG A 77 12.45 -14.46 -32.32
C ARG A 77 12.74 -14.74 -30.83
N GLY A 78 11.80 -14.32 -29.97
CA GLY A 78 11.86 -14.51 -28.52
C GLY A 78 12.81 -13.57 -27.76
N LYS A 79 13.47 -12.63 -28.43
CA LYS A 79 14.31 -11.59 -27.80
C LYS A 79 13.56 -10.27 -27.71
N LEU A 80 13.70 -9.58 -26.59
CA LEU A 80 13.12 -8.26 -26.37
C LEU A 80 13.73 -7.23 -27.34
N VAL A 81 12.87 -6.60 -28.14
CA VAL A 81 13.28 -5.59 -29.12
C VAL A 81 12.59 -4.25 -28.94
N GLY A 82 11.47 -4.20 -28.23
CA GLY A 82 10.70 -2.98 -28.02
C GLY A 82 9.70 -3.09 -26.87
N LEU A 83 9.06 -1.98 -26.57
CA LEU A 83 7.88 -1.90 -25.71
C LEU A 83 6.83 -1.10 -26.45
N VAL A 84 5.58 -1.52 -26.40
CA VAL A 84 4.48 -0.77 -26.98
C VAL A 84 3.40 -0.52 -25.93
N SER A 85 2.83 0.66 -25.94
CA SER A 85 1.79 1.09 -25.03
C SER A 85 0.56 1.62 -25.78
N ILE A 86 -0.56 1.77 -25.07
CA ILE A 86 -1.75 2.46 -25.59
C ILE A 86 -1.38 3.89 -26.03
N ARG A 87 -0.49 4.55 -25.32
CA ARG A 87 -0.01 5.90 -25.66
C ARG A 87 0.67 5.91 -27.04
N ASP A 88 1.56 4.96 -27.31
CA ASP A 88 2.24 4.88 -28.62
C ASP A 88 1.22 4.72 -29.76
N ILE A 89 0.16 3.94 -29.52
CA ILE A 89 -0.93 3.77 -30.51
C ILE A 89 -1.69 5.08 -30.71
N ILE A 90 -2.05 5.78 -29.64
CA ILE A 90 -2.75 7.06 -29.72
C ILE A 90 -1.88 8.08 -30.49
N GLU A 91 -0.61 8.19 -30.15
CA GLU A 91 0.29 9.18 -30.75
C GLU A 91 0.60 8.89 -32.23
N HIS A 92 0.81 7.63 -32.59
CA HIS A 92 1.25 7.28 -33.94
C HIS A 92 0.11 6.93 -34.90
N VAL A 93 -1.02 6.48 -34.37
CA VAL A 93 -2.12 5.94 -35.17
C VAL A 93 -3.37 6.83 -35.15
N LEU A 94 -3.69 7.43 -33.98
CA LEU A 94 -4.93 8.16 -33.77
C LEU A 94 -4.78 9.69 -33.85
N GLN A 95 -3.59 10.25 -33.59
CA GLN A 95 -3.41 11.70 -33.71
C GLN A 95 -3.33 12.13 -35.18
N PRO A 96 -4.14 13.14 -35.63
CA PRO A 96 -4.02 13.66 -36.98
C PRO A 96 -2.69 14.42 -37.10
N ARG A 97 -1.80 14.00 -38.01
CA ARG A 97 -0.64 14.82 -38.38
C ARG A 97 -1.13 16.16 -38.94
N GLN A 98 -0.60 17.28 -38.46
CA GLN A 98 -1.00 18.66 -38.77
C GLN A 98 -0.81 19.13 -40.24
N ARG A 99 -1.01 18.31 -41.24
CA ARG A 99 -1.09 18.72 -42.63
C ARG A 99 -2.35 18.16 -43.25
N GLN A 100 -3.45 18.90 -43.09
CA GLN A 100 -4.63 18.69 -43.91
C GLN A 100 -4.39 19.34 -45.26
N THR A 101 -4.39 18.55 -46.31
CA THR A 101 -4.62 19.05 -47.66
C THR A 101 -6.10 19.33 -47.83
N VAL A 102 -6.44 20.53 -48.34
CA VAL A 102 -7.82 20.97 -48.59
C VAL A 102 -8.56 19.89 -49.41
N GLY A 103 -9.63 19.30 -48.80
CA GLY A 103 -10.50 18.32 -49.47
C GLY A 103 -10.73 16.98 -48.80
N GLU A 104 -10.09 16.67 -47.66
CA GLU A 104 -10.36 15.41 -46.95
C GLU A 104 -11.41 15.60 -45.85
N MET A 105 -12.52 14.86 -45.99
CA MET A 105 -13.60 14.82 -44.98
C MET A 105 -13.10 14.36 -43.62
N VAL A 106 -13.51 15.09 -42.57
CA VAL A 106 -13.24 14.80 -41.16
C VAL A 106 -13.93 13.49 -40.78
N GLY A 107 -13.16 12.40 -40.66
CA GLY A 107 -13.56 11.14 -40.10
C GLY A 107 -12.35 10.52 -39.40
N TRP A 108 -12.54 9.96 -38.21
CA TRP A 108 -11.54 9.19 -37.48
C TRP A 108 -11.11 7.95 -38.30
N LYS A 109 -10.26 8.13 -39.30
CA LYS A 109 -9.65 6.99 -40.02
C LYS A 109 -8.44 6.55 -39.22
N ILE A 110 -8.56 5.39 -38.57
CA ILE A 110 -7.41 4.59 -38.12
C ILE A 110 -6.55 4.36 -39.35
N ARG A 111 -5.49 5.15 -39.52
CA ARG A 111 -4.57 4.99 -40.64
C ARG A 111 -3.72 3.75 -40.40
N ARG A 112 -4.20 2.64 -40.98
CA ARG A 112 -3.55 1.34 -41.08
C ARG A 112 -3.54 0.52 -39.77
N PRO A 113 -4.67 -0.13 -39.42
CA PRO A 113 -4.68 -1.22 -38.43
C PRO A 113 -3.73 -2.37 -38.81
N SER A 114 -3.36 -2.45 -40.10
CA SER A 114 -2.41 -3.41 -40.63
C SER A 114 -0.93 -3.01 -40.50
N ALA A 115 -0.63 -1.83 -39.94
CA ALA A 115 0.78 -1.47 -39.69
C ALA A 115 1.38 -2.39 -38.61
N SER A 116 2.62 -2.81 -38.80
CA SER A 116 3.36 -3.60 -37.82
C SER A 116 3.67 -2.78 -36.57
N VAL A 117 3.61 -3.41 -35.39
CA VAL A 117 3.98 -2.87 -34.10
C VAL A 117 5.40 -2.33 -34.08
N LYS A 118 6.31 -2.92 -34.86
CA LYS A 118 7.69 -2.47 -35.05
C LYS A 118 7.83 -0.98 -35.38
N HIS A 119 6.85 -0.38 -36.07
CA HIS A 119 6.91 1.02 -36.48
C HIS A 119 6.44 2.02 -35.44
N ILE A 120 5.84 1.52 -34.33
CA ILE A 120 5.28 2.36 -33.29
C ILE A 120 5.85 2.05 -31.91
N MET A 121 6.57 0.93 -31.74
CA MET A 121 7.16 0.54 -30.47
C MET A 121 8.28 1.52 -30.04
N SER A 122 8.40 1.72 -28.76
CA SER A 122 9.48 2.48 -28.15
C SER A 122 10.75 1.67 -28.04
N GLN A 123 11.89 2.25 -28.42
CA GLN A 123 13.24 1.68 -28.37
C GLN A 123 14.25 2.77 -27.96
N PRO A 124 15.35 2.45 -27.22
CA PRO A 124 15.64 1.17 -26.55
C PRO A 124 14.71 0.93 -25.37
N VAL A 125 14.48 -0.35 -25.03
CA VAL A 125 13.67 -0.72 -23.85
C VAL A 125 14.52 -0.58 -22.60
N ILE A 126 14.03 0.15 -21.61
CA ILE A 126 14.64 0.22 -20.29
C ILE A 126 14.21 -1.02 -19.49
N THR A 127 15.19 -1.77 -19.03
CA THR A 127 14.97 -3.04 -18.33
C THR A 127 15.61 -3.07 -16.96
N VAL A 128 15.08 -3.92 -16.08
CA VAL A 128 15.69 -4.31 -14.80
C VAL A 128 15.71 -5.82 -14.69
N LEU A 129 16.54 -6.35 -13.80
CA LEU A 129 16.59 -7.77 -13.49
C LEU A 129 15.51 -8.14 -12.45
N PRO A 130 15.03 -9.39 -12.40
CA PRO A 130 14.11 -9.87 -11.35
C PRO A 130 14.64 -9.61 -9.94
N THR A 131 15.95 -9.75 -9.75
CA THR A 131 16.65 -9.58 -8.46
C THR A 131 16.94 -8.13 -8.10
N ASP A 132 16.70 -7.18 -9.00
CA ASP A 132 16.86 -5.75 -8.71
C ASP A 132 15.82 -5.32 -7.66
N THR A 133 16.17 -4.29 -6.90
CA THR A 133 15.28 -3.74 -5.86
C THR A 133 14.25 -2.77 -6.44
N LEU A 134 13.13 -2.58 -5.72
CA LEU A 134 12.13 -1.58 -6.09
C LEU A 134 12.71 -0.16 -6.10
N ARG A 135 13.70 0.13 -5.25
CA ARG A 135 14.46 1.38 -5.31
C ARG A 135 15.08 1.59 -6.68
N ARG A 136 15.83 0.60 -7.19
CA ARG A 136 16.48 0.68 -8.51
C ARG A 136 15.44 0.84 -9.63
N ALA A 137 14.34 0.09 -9.55
CA ALA A 137 13.28 0.18 -10.54
C ALA A 137 12.62 1.59 -10.55
N THR A 138 12.32 2.15 -9.38
CA THR A 138 11.78 3.53 -9.27
C THR A 138 12.75 4.59 -9.75
N GLU A 139 14.04 4.44 -9.47
CA GLU A 139 15.08 5.35 -9.98
C GLU A 139 15.15 5.32 -11.51
N GLN A 140 15.03 4.13 -12.13
CA GLN A 140 15.00 4.00 -13.60
C GLN A 140 13.74 4.63 -14.18
N MET A 141 12.55 4.38 -13.60
CA MET A 141 11.31 5.02 -14.05
C MET A 141 11.41 6.53 -14.01
N LYS A 142 11.94 7.09 -12.92
CA LYS A 142 12.12 8.54 -12.76
C LYS A 142 13.14 9.09 -13.74
N ARG A 143 14.29 8.42 -13.90
CA ARG A 143 15.38 8.88 -14.79
C ARG A 143 14.95 8.99 -16.24
N PHE A 144 14.11 8.06 -16.70
CA PHE A 144 13.68 7.99 -18.10
C PHE A 144 12.25 8.49 -18.32
N ASP A 145 11.59 9.02 -17.27
CA ASP A 145 10.21 9.51 -17.30
C ASP A 145 9.22 8.50 -17.89
N ILE A 146 9.31 7.25 -17.44
CA ILE A 146 8.49 6.13 -17.91
C ILE A 146 7.57 5.60 -16.81
N SER A 147 6.41 5.06 -17.22
CA SER A 147 5.39 4.51 -16.31
C SER A 147 5.44 3.00 -16.16
N SER A 148 6.31 2.33 -16.92
CA SER A 148 6.47 0.88 -16.89
C SER A 148 7.90 0.47 -17.16
N LEU A 149 8.32 -0.69 -16.62
CA LEU A 149 9.62 -1.31 -16.87
C LEU A 149 9.42 -2.76 -17.26
N VAL A 150 10.18 -3.20 -18.25
CA VAL A 150 10.26 -4.62 -18.60
C VAL A 150 11.33 -5.28 -17.74
N ILE A 151 10.94 -6.37 -17.10
CA ILE A 151 11.88 -7.24 -16.38
C ILE A 151 12.39 -8.28 -17.37
N ALA A 152 13.70 -8.26 -17.61
CA ALA A 152 14.33 -9.13 -18.59
C ALA A 152 15.40 -10.02 -17.96
N SER A 153 15.50 -11.25 -18.44
CA SER A 153 16.58 -12.18 -18.14
C SER A 153 17.05 -12.79 -19.46
N ASP A 154 18.37 -12.78 -19.69
CA ASP A 154 19.00 -13.32 -20.92
C ASP A 154 18.41 -12.75 -22.22
N GLY A 155 18.05 -11.46 -22.19
CA GLY A 155 17.44 -10.76 -23.32
C GLY A 155 15.97 -11.15 -23.63
N ARG A 156 15.32 -11.86 -22.72
CA ARG A 156 13.90 -12.26 -22.83
C ARG A 156 13.06 -11.53 -21.76
N PRO A 157 11.86 -11.06 -22.10
CA PRO A 157 10.95 -10.48 -21.11
C PRO A 157 10.40 -11.59 -20.21
N VAL A 158 10.61 -11.48 -18.89
CA VAL A 158 10.12 -12.43 -17.88
C VAL A 158 9.03 -11.81 -17.02
N GLY A 159 8.90 -10.49 -17.03
CA GLY A 159 7.89 -9.74 -16.30
C GLY A 159 7.75 -8.31 -16.81
N ILE A 160 6.74 -7.64 -16.30
CA ILE A 160 6.53 -6.19 -16.45
C ILE A 160 6.10 -5.63 -15.11
N VAL A 161 6.50 -4.40 -14.81
CA VAL A 161 6.05 -3.65 -13.64
C VAL A 161 5.65 -2.23 -14.07
N THR A 162 4.54 -1.74 -13.53
CA THR A 162 3.98 -0.42 -13.79
C THR A 162 3.90 0.40 -12.49
N LYS A 163 3.67 1.71 -12.57
CA LYS A 163 3.40 2.55 -11.39
C LYS A 163 2.25 2.01 -10.54
N ARG A 164 1.26 1.37 -11.16
CA ARG A 164 0.14 0.73 -10.46
C ARG A 164 0.60 -0.42 -9.57
N ASP A 165 1.48 -1.29 -10.04
CA ASP A 165 2.01 -2.41 -9.26
C ASP A 165 2.79 -1.92 -8.03
N PHE A 166 3.53 -0.82 -8.16
CA PHE A 166 4.18 -0.16 -7.01
C PHE A 166 3.17 0.34 -5.99
N LEU A 167 2.12 1.04 -6.43
CA LEU A 167 1.08 1.55 -5.53
C LEU A 167 0.33 0.42 -4.83
N GLU A 168 -0.01 -0.66 -5.55
CA GLU A 168 -0.67 -1.85 -4.99
C GLU A 168 0.21 -2.51 -3.94
N SER A 169 1.51 -2.65 -4.21
CA SER A 169 2.47 -3.18 -3.25
C SER A 169 2.59 -2.31 -1.99
N ILE A 170 2.63 -0.98 -2.14
CA ILE A 170 2.64 -0.04 -1.01
C ILE A 170 1.35 -0.17 -0.19
N ALA A 171 0.19 -0.23 -0.85
CA ALA A 171 -1.10 -0.37 -0.17
C ALA A 171 -1.21 -1.71 0.60
N GLN A 172 -0.69 -2.80 0.02
CA GLN A 172 -0.64 -4.09 0.70
C GLN A 172 0.25 -4.06 1.94
N MET A 173 1.40 -3.38 1.89
CA MET A 173 2.24 -3.19 3.08
C MET A 173 1.53 -2.39 4.17
N GLU A 174 0.84 -1.33 3.79
CA GLU A 174 0.07 -0.52 4.74
C GLU A 174 -1.10 -1.31 5.35
N GLN A 175 -1.70 -2.23 4.60
CA GLN A 175 -2.71 -3.16 5.12
C GLN A 175 -2.10 -4.19 6.09
N VAL A 176 -0.87 -4.63 5.87
CA VAL A 176 -0.12 -5.51 6.80
C VAL A 176 0.23 -4.74 8.08
N GLU A 177 0.66 -3.48 7.97
CA GLU A 177 0.88 -2.61 9.15
C GLU A 177 -0.42 -2.23 9.87
N ARG A 178 -1.56 -2.13 9.15
CA ARG A 178 -2.91 -1.90 9.71
C ARG A 178 -3.61 -3.16 10.20
N ARG A 179 -2.99 -4.31 10.21
CA ARG A 179 -3.57 -5.55 10.80
C ARG A 179 -3.92 -5.40 12.27
N LEU A 180 -3.36 -4.39 12.94
CA LEU A 180 -3.71 -4.04 14.31
C LEU A 180 -4.35 -2.65 14.34
N ALA A 181 -5.68 -2.62 14.42
CA ALA A 181 -6.47 -1.40 14.55
C ALA A 181 -6.47 -0.91 16.00
N ILE A 182 -6.62 0.41 16.21
CA ILE A 182 -6.85 0.99 17.53
C ILE A 182 -8.24 1.59 17.59
N GLN A 183 -9.00 1.20 18.59
CA GLN A 183 -10.31 1.76 18.86
C GLN A 183 -10.33 2.46 20.23
N PHE A 184 -10.68 3.74 20.24
CA PHE A 184 -10.76 4.54 21.46
C PHE A 184 -12.19 4.63 21.99
N SER A 185 -12.34 4.38 23.30
CA SER A 185 -13.55 4.66 24.06
C SER A 185 -13.19 5.54 25.26
N VAL A 186 -13.43 6.83 25.14
CA VAL A 186 -13.00 7.83 26.12
C VAL A 186 -14.24 8.45 26.80
N ARG A 187 -14.28 8.40 28.15
CA ARG A 187 -15.37 8.99 28.95
C ARG A 187 -14.81 10.00 29.96
N ASN A 188 -15.29 11.24 29.88
CA ASN A 188 -14.91 12.33 30.79
C ASN A 188 -13.39 12.60 30.87
N VAL A 189 -12.63 12.24 29.83
CA VAL A 189 -11.20 12.54 29.67
C VAL A 189 -11.06 13.42 28.45
N ASN A 190 -10.43 14.57 28.60
CA ASN A 190 -10.10 15.41 27.47
C ASN A 190 -8.77 14.88 26.88
N MET A 191 -8.83 14.34 25.67
CA MET A 191 -7.69 13.82 24.94
C MET A 191 -7.55 14.62 23.65
N ASP A 192 -6.48 15.37 23.52
CA ASP A 192 -6.19 16.14 22.33
C ASP A 192 -5.61 15.27 21.19
N ALA A 193 -5.47 15.85 20.01
CA ALA A 193 -4.98 15.14 18.83
C ALA A 193 -3.51 14.67 19.00
N ILE A 194 -2.68 15.42 19.72
CA ILE A 194 -1.26 15.12 19.98
C ILE A 194 -1.17 13.90 20.89
N GLN A 195 -1.93 13.89 21.98
CA GLN A 195 -1.99 12.75 22.91
C GLN A 195 -2.48 11.47 22.21
N ARG A 196 -3.48 11.61 21.34
CA ARG A 196 -3.98 10.48 20.55
C ARG A 196 -2.93 9.95 19.59
N SER A 197 -2.19 10.82 18.90
CA SER A 197 -1.09 10.44 18.02
C SER A 197 0.02 9.73 18.81
N SER A 198 0.42 10.26 19.95
CA SER A 198 1.45 9.63 20.82
C SER A 198 1.06 8.22 21.27
N ILE A 199 -0.22 8.00 21.60
CA ILE A 199 -0.75 6.67 21.95
C ILE A 199 -0.66 5.70 20.78
N ILE A 200 -0.99 6.17 19.57
CA ILE A 200 -0.88 5.38 18.34
C ILE A 200 0.57 5.00 18.08
N ASP A 201 1.51 5.94 18.21
CA ASP A 201 2.95 5.71 17.99
C ASP A 201 3.54 4.74 19.03
N ASP A 202 3.18 4.89 20.30
CA ASP A 202 3.58 3.96 21.37
C ASP A 202 3.08 2.53 21.09
N PHE A 203 1.82 2.38 20.63
CA PHE A 203 1.27 1.07 20.27
C PHE A 203 1.90 0.48 19.03
N GLN A 204 2.15 1.27 17.99
CA GLN A 204 2.84 0.82 16.78
C GLN A 204 4.26 0.32 17.10
N SER A 205 4.94 0.96 18.05
CA SER A 205 6.25 0.53 18.52
C SER A 205 6.20 -0.83 19.22
N LEU A 206 5.13 -1.11 19.97
CA LEU A 206 4.88 -2.44 20.56
C LEU A 206 4.59 -3.46 19.46
N VAL A 207 3.71 -3.15 18.51
CA VAL A 207 3.35 -4.04 17.39
C VAL A 207 4.56 -4.49 16.61
N ARG A 208 5.49 -3.58 16.27
CA ARG A 208 6.73 -3.90 15.54
C ARG A 208 7.58 -4.96 16.24
N ARG A 209 7.57 -5.02 17.58
CA ARG A 209 8.30 -6.04 18.35
C ARG A 209 7.68 -7.43 18.26
N TYR A 210 6.40 -7.49 17.95
CA TYR A 210 5.60 -8.73 17.90
C TYR A 210 5.04 -9.03 16.51
N GLU A 211 5.60 -8.42 15.45
CA GLU A 211 5.10 -8.49 14.07
C GLU A 211 4.91 -9.93 13.58
N GLU A 212 5.84 -10.83 13.94
CA GLU A 212 5.76 -12.25 13.59
C GLU A 212 4.73 -13.03 14.44
N THR A 213 4.34 -12.50 15.60
CA THR A 213 3.47 -13.19 16.55
C THR A 213 2.03 -12.70 16.47
N LEU A 214 1.83 -11.40 16.23
CA LEU A 214 0.52 -10.75 16.15
C LEU A 214 0.12 -10.57 14.68
N GLU A 215 -0.64 -11.51 14.13
CA GLU A 215 -1.01 -11.50 12.71
C GLU A 215 -2.01 -10.39 12.36
N ALA A 216 -3.12 -10.33 13.08
CA ALA A 216 -4.15 -9.29 12.94
C ALA A 216 -4.89 -9.11 14.25
N GLY A 217 -5.44 -7.92 14.50
CA GLY A 217 -6.20 -7.71 15.71
C GLY A 217 -6.66 -6.27 15.92
N THR A 218 -7.28 -6.02 17.07
CA THR A 218 -7.75 -4.69 17.46
C THR A 218 -7.36 -4.43 18.90
N LEU A 219 -6.70 -3.29 19.14
CA LEU A 219 -6.50 -2.74 20.46
C LEU A 219 -7.66 -1.83 20.82
N PHE A 220 -8.42 -2.21 21.83
CA PHE A 220 -9.43 -1.35 22.44
C PHE A 220 -8.79 -0.59 23.60
N VAL A 221 -8.80 0.74 23.51
CA VAL A 221 -8.29 1.66 24.53
C VAL A 221 -9.51 2.29 25.22
N TYR A 222 -9.80 1.86 26.43
CA TYR A 222 -10.85 2.45 27.25
C TYR A 222 -10.22 3.36 28.31
N MET A 223 -10.62 4.63 28.32
CA MET A 223 -10.18 5.59 29.33
C MET A 223 -11.37 6.27 30.00
N LYS A 224 -11.37 6.30 31.32
CA LYS A 224 -12.39 6.96 32.12
C LYS A 224 -11.74 7.77 33.25
N ARG A 225 -12.22 8.99 33.47
CA ARG A 225 -11.85 9.80 34.63
C ARG A 225 -12.77 9.45 35.81
N HIS A 226 -12.19 9.21 36.97
CA HIS A 226 -12.95 9.00 38.21
C HIS A 226 -13.60 10.30 38.69
N GLY A 227 -14.80 10.19 39.29
CA GLY A 227 -15.51 11.35 39.83
C GLY A 227 -14.89 11.93 41.10
N GLU A 228 -14.06 11.15 41.82
CA GLU A 228 -13.40 11.59 43.04
C GLU A 228 -12.21 12.48 42.75
N ASN A 229 -12.15 13.62 43.49
CA ASN A 229 -11.14 14.65 43.30
C ASN A 229 -10.09 14.55 44.43
N HIS A 230 -8.87 14.10 44.12
CA HIS A 230 -7.80 14.05 45.08
C HIS A 230 -6.86 15.25 44.88
N LYS A 231 -6.87 16.22 45.79
CA LYS A 231 -6.05 17.45 45.72
C LYS A 231 -6.19 18.21 44.39
N GLY A 232 -7.42 18.34 43.86
CA GLY A 232 -7.65 19.06 42.58
C GLY A 232 -7.35 18.25 41.33
N ARG A 233 -6.89 17.01 41.44
CA ARG A 233 -6.62 16.12 40.30
C ARG A 233 -7.56 14.92 40.30
N GLN A 234 -8.07 14.55 39.15
CA GLN A 234 -8.91 13.38 38.99
C GLN A 234 -8.10 12.23 38.38
N LEU A 235 -8.23 11.06 38.99
CA LEU A 235 -7.54 9.85 38.57
C LEU A 235 -8.14 9.36 37.22
N ILE A 236 -7.27 9.00 36.30
CA ILE A 236 -7.61 8.42 35.01
C ILE A 236 -7.39 6.92 35.11
N HIS A 237 -8.42 6.16 34.81
CA HIS A 237 -8.36 4.71 34.64
C HIS A 237 -8.23 4.37 33.17
N CYS A 238 -7.22 3.56 32.80
CA CYS A 238 -6.99 3.05 31.46
C CYS A 238 -7.11 1.54 31.44
N ARG A 239 -7.90 1.00 30.52
CA ARG A 239 -7.97 -0.44 30.22
C ARG A 239 -7.59 -0.65 28.77
N LEU A 240 -6.73 -1.62 28.53
CA LEU A 240 -6.36 -2.06 27.19
C LEU A 240 -6.87 -3.49 26.99
N GLN A 241 -7.45 -3.73 25.84
CA GLN A 241 -7.80 -5.06 25.37
C GLN A 241 -7.27 -5.23 23.96
N LEU A 242 -6.29 -6.09 23.79
CA LEU A 242 -5.77 -6.48 22.48
C LEU A 242 -6.41 -7.82 22.09
N ARG A 243 -7.22 -7.81 21.05
CA ARG A 243 -7.78 -9.02 20.44
C ARG A 243 -7.02 -9.34 19.17
N THR A 244 -6.53 -10.56 19.07
CA THR A 244 -5.81 -11.09 17.91
C THR A 244 -6.35 -12.45 17.53
N GLN A 245 -5.93 -13.00 16.43
CA GLN A 245 -6.28 -14.39 16.04
C GLN A 245 -5.75 -15.42 17.05
N LYS A 246 -4.65 -15.10 17.76
CA LYS A 246 -4.03 -15.98 18.77
C LYS A 246 -4.62 -15.82 20.17
N GLY A 247 -5.56 -14.89 20.37
CA GLY A 247 -6.24 -14.71 21.64
C GLY A 247 -6.44 -13.25 22.03
N ALA A 248 -6.90 -13.05 23.26
CA ALA A 248 -7.16 -11.75 23.82
C ALA A 248 -6.26 -11.48 25.05
N PHE A 249 -5.65 -10.30 25.05
CA PHE A 249 -4.74 -9.83 26.09
C PHE A 249 -5.33 -8.60 26.74
N PHE A 250 -5.18 -8.49 28.07
CA PHE A 250 -5.83 -7.43 28.84
C PHE A 250 -4.84 -6.79 29.79
N SER A 251 -4.88 -5.48 29.90
CA SER A 251 -4.15 -4.75 30.94
C SER A 251 -4.96 -3.58 31.43
N ASN A 252 -4.63 -3.11 32.63
CA ASN A 252 -5.20 -1.91 33.20
C ASN A 252 -4.14 -1.11 33.93
N SER A 253 -4.39 0.19 34.10
CA SER A 253 -3.56 1.08 34.87
C SER A 253 -4.37 2.27 35.37
N GLU A 254 -3.85 2.96 36.36
CA GLU A 254 -4.39 4.20 36.87
C GLU A 254 -3.27 5.24 36.99
N GLY A 255 -3.59 6.50 36.72
CA GLY A 255 -2.64 7.58 36.79
C GLY A 255 -3.29 8.94 36.60
N TRP A 256 -2.48 9.97 36.68
CA TRP A 256 -2.93 11.37 36.64
C TRP A 256 -2.81 12.02 35.27
N ASN A 257 -2.09 11.39 34.35
CA ASN A 257 -1.81 11.87 33.01
C ASN A 257 -2.20 10.80 31.97
N VAL A 258 -2.83 11.20 30.88
CA VAL A 258 -3.32 10.31 29.82
C VAL A 258 -2.19 9.45 29.25
N GLY A 259 -1.08 10.07 28.82
CA GLY A 259 0.03 9.38 28.18
C GLY A 259 0.76 8.42 29.13
N GLU A 260 1.06 8.86 30.35
CA GLU A 260 1.71 8.01 31.38
C GLU A 260 0.83 6.81 31.75
N THR A 261 -0.47 7.07 31.95
CA THR A 261 -1.43 6.00 32.29
C THR A 261 -1.51 4.98 31.16
N PHE A 262 -1.53 5.43 29.90
CA PHE A 262 -1.52 4.53 28.74
C PHE A 262 -0.22 3.70 28.71
N ARG A 263 0.94 4.32 28.84
CA ARG A 263 2.25 3.62 28.81
C ARG A 263 2.36 2.56 29.89
N LEU A 264 1.91 2.85 31.11
CA LEU A 264 1.87 1.87 32.20
C LEU A 264 0.97 0.67 31.86
N ALA A 265 -0.19 0.90 31.22
CA ALA A 265 -1.04 -0.18 30.75
C ALA A 265 -0.37 -0.95 29.61
N LEU A 266 0.29 -0.26 28.69
CA LEU A 266 0.98 -0.85 27.54
C LEU A 266 2.16 -1.74 27.99
N ASP A 267 2.94 -1.30 28.98
CA ASP A 267 4.04 -2.08 29.57
C ASP A 267 3.54 -3.38 30.24
N ARG A 268 2.35 -3.32 30.86
CA ARG A 268 1.71 -4.53 31.42
C ARG A 268 1.22 -5.47 30.31
N LEU A 269 0.70 -4.93 29.24
CA LEU A 269 0.29 -5.70 28.06
C LEU A 269 1.51 -6.36 27.41
N ASP A 270 2.62 -5.63 27.27
CA ASP A 270 3.89 -6.13 26.74
C ASP A 270 4.40 -7.34 27.52
N ARG A 271 4.38 -7.26 28.85
CA ARG A 271 4.75 -8.39 29.72
C ARG A 271 3.85 -9.61 29.57
N GLN A 272 2.56 -9.43 29.27
CA GLN A 272 1.66 -10.55 29.00
C GLN A 272 1.98 -11.18 27.66
N LEU A 273 2.27 -10.38 26.62
CA LEU A 273 2.66 -10.88 25.31
C LEU A 273 3.98 -11.66 25.36
N LEU A 274 4.95 -11.18 26.15
CA LEU A 274 6.21 -11.91 26.37
C LEU A 274 5.98 -13.29 27.01
N ARG A 275 5.15 -13.35 28.05
CA ARG A 275 4.83 -14.60 28.72
C ARG A 275 4.05 -15.57 27.84
N SER A 276 3.20 -15.07 26.93
CA SER A 276 2.46 -15.92 26.01
C SER A 276 3.34 -16.54 24.90
N LYS A 277 4.50 -15.96 24.63
CA LYS A 277 5.51 -16.57 23.75
C LYS A 277 6.19 -17.80 24.39
N GLU A 278 6.26 -17.83 25.71
CA GLU A 278 6.92 -18.89 26.47
C GLU A 278 5.97 -20.02 26.91
N LEU A 279 4.66 -19.77 26.91
CA LEU A 279 3.63 -20.71 27.35
C LEU A 279 2.61 -20.94 26.21
N GLU A 280 2.43 -22.19 25.79
CA GLU A 280 1.27 -22.58 24.99
C GLU A 280 -0.02 -22.09 25.67
N TYR A 281 -0.82 -21.36 24.93
CA TYR A 281 -2.01 -20.64 25.39
C TYR A 281 -3.06 -21.58 26.00
N ASP A 282 -3.38 -21.43 27.29
CA ASP A 282 -4.52 -22.10 27.95
C ASP A 282 -5.75 -21.16 28.00
N PRO A 283 -6.84 -21.48 27.27
CA PRO A 283 -8.04 -20.66 27.21
C PRO A 283 -8.74 -20.46 28.58
N LYS A 284 -8.57 -21.38 29.53
CA LYS A 284 -9.18 -21.29 30.88
C LYS A 284 -8.65 -20.12 31.69
N TYR A 285 -7.36 -19.79 31.56
CA TYR A 285 -6.78 -18.66 32.28
C TYR A 285 -7.33 -17.29 31.81
N THR A 286 -7.69 -17.19 30.54
CA THR A 286 -8.27 -15.94 29.99
C THR A 286 -9.65 -15.67 30.56
N GLN A 287 -10.53 -16.67 30.68
CA GLN A 287 -11.87 -16.50 31.26
C GLN A 287 -11.81 -16.15 32.76
N MET A 288 -10.96 -16.81 33.54
CA MET A 288 -10.76 -16.48 34.95
C MET A 288 -10.24 -15.07 35.17
N TYR A 289 -9.32 -14.59 34.32
CA TYR A 289 -8.78 -13.24 34.40
C TYR A 289 -9.84 -12.20 34.04
N LEU A 290 -10.67 -12.44 33.01
CA LEU A 290 -11.78 -11.58 32.60
C LEU A 290 -12.81 -11.39 33.71
N GLN A 291 -13.22 -12.48 34.38
CA GLN A 291 -14.13 -12.43 35.55
C GLN A 291 -13.54 -11.61 36.69
N ARG A 292 -12.25 -11.77 36.96
CA ARG A 292 -11.57 -11.11 38.09
C ARG A 292 -11.42 -9.59 37.90
N ILE A 293 -11.32 -9.09 36.64
CA ILE A 293 -11.18 -7.65 36.37
C ILE A 293 -12.51 -6.99 35.99
N GLY A 294 -13.65 -7.70 36.07
CA GLY A 294 -14.99 -7.16 35.84
C GLY A 294 -15.24 -6.70 34.39
N PHE A 295 -14.65 -7.38 33.40
CA PHE A 295 -14.96 -7.15 32.00
C PHE A 295 -16.33 -7.77 31.65
N PRO A 296 -17.26 -7.03 31.03
CA PRO A 296 -18.52 -7.63 30.59
C PRO A 296 -18.22 -8.64 29.47
N LEU A 297 -18.51 -9.90 29.75
CA LEU A 297 -18.58 -10.95 28.73
C LEU A 297 -19.87 -10.71 27.94
N THR A 298 -19.85 -9.88 26.95
CA THR A 298 -20.88 -9.87 25.91
C THR A 298 -20.55 -11.00 24.96
N GLU A 299 -21.47 -11.93 24.83
CA GLU A 299 -21.51 -13.16 24.07
C GLU A 299 -20.53 -13.25 22.87
N LEU A 300 -19.73 -14.33 22.89
CA LEU A 300 -18.95 -14.83 21.77
C LEU A 300 -19.85 -15.49 20.74
#